data_25e73a731a6bce6d9f1bdca823cc2fcf
#
_entry.id   25e73a731a6bce6d9f1bdca823cc2fcf
#
_cell.length_a   1.000
_cell.length_b   1.000
_cell.length_c   1.000
_cell.angle_alpha   90.00
_cell.angle_beta   90.00
_cell.angle_gamma   90.00
#
_symmetry.space_group_name_H-M   'P 1'
#
loop_
_entity.id
_entity.type
_entity.pdbx_description
1 polymer ?
#
loop_
_entity_poly.entity_id
_entity_poly.type
_entity_poly.pdbx_seq_one_letter_code
_entity_poly.pdbx_strand_id
1 'polypeptide(L)'
;MLKETIICLYDTYENIPQNSQNFIEAIYEKKGSESKETKESIGNNLEITMISTQPEKQNRGPRNNQERKILYLAKILLENTDANHDMTLQEIIDQLAAYDVTAERKSLYDDLAQLDAFGIQIKKTQYGKTYHYQVSNRDFELAELKLLVDSVASAKFITEEKSNQLIKKIEHLASKQEASMLQRQVYVSGRVKSMNKGIMENVDAIHNAIAQNLKISFQYFQWNRKKEPELRRTGERYIISPWGLSWDDENYYLVGYDSQADMIKHYRVDKMLKIKVESARREGRNKFEKIDMAAYAKKMFGMFDGEEQNVEILCENGLAGVMIDRFGKDVPMLKVDEEHFKVVTKVAASSHFIHWVMALGSGAKIVGPENLVKEVKEEIQRLSAQYMK
;
A
#
# COMPACT_ATOMS: atom_id res chain seq x y z
N MET A 1 -11.56 0.27 18.22
CA MET A 1 -10.76 -0.94 18.00
C MET A 1 -11.58 -2.14 17.56
N LEU A 2 -12.61 -2.61 18.27
CA LEU A 2 -13.46 -3.73 17.81
C LEU A 2 -14.34 -3.42 16.59
N LYS A 3 -14.78 -2.19 16.38
CA LYS A 3 -15.57 -1.78 15.21
C LYS A 3 -14.77 -1.68 13.92
N GLU A 4 -13.53 -1.24 13.99
CA GLU A 4 -12.66 -1.12 12.80
C GLU A 4 -12.09 -2.47 12.36
N THR A 5 -11.85 -3.38 13.28
CA THR A 5 -11.49 -4.78 12.97
C THR A 5 -12.65 -5.54 12.31
N ILE A 6 -13.90 -5.22 12.69
CA ILE A 6 -15.10 -5.82 12.10
C ILE A 6 -15.35 -5.27 10.68
N ILE A 7 -15.06 -4.01 10.40
CA ILE A 7 -15.21 -3.42 9.05
C ILE A 7 -14.16 -3.99 8.09
N CYS A 8 -12.93 -4.21 8.54
CA CYS A 8 -11.91 -4.89 7.73
C CYS A 8 -12.26 -6.36 7.43
N LEU A 9 -13.02 -7.02 8.30
CA LEU A 9 -13.54 -8.38 8.09
C LEU A 9 -14.74 -8.40 7.12
N TYR A 10 -15.48 -7.30 7.00
CA TYR A 10 -16.65 -7.24 6.12
C TYR A 10 -16.28 -7.14 4.63
N ASP A 11 -15.20 -6.47 4.28
CA ASP A 11 -14.70 -6.38 2.89
C ASP A 11 -14.03 -7.68 2.40
N THR A 12 -13.71 -8.60 3.31
CA THR A 12 -13.19 -9.94 2.98
C THR A 12 -14.25 -11.04 3.10
N TYR A 13 -15.51 -10.71 3.45
CA TYR A 13 -16.57 -11.66 3.76
C TYR A 13 -16.92 -12.60 2.60
N GLU A 14 -16.81 -12.15 1.35
CA GLU A 14 -17.12 -12.99 0.17
C GLU A 14 -16.10 -14.11 -0.09
N ASN A 15 -14.92 -14.07 0.54
CA ASN A 15 -13.84 -15.04 0.37
C ASN A 15 -13.60 -15.96 1.59
N ILE A 16 -14.43 -15.86 2.63
CA ILE A 16 -14.33 -16.71 3.82
C ILE A 16 -15.04 -18.05 3.58
N PRO A 17 -14.45 -19.21 3.92
CA PRO A 17 -15.12 -20.51 3.82
C PRO A 17 -16.45 -20.53 4.59
N GLN A 18 -17.47 -21.19 4.01
CA GLN A 18 -18.84 -21.19 4.51
C GLN A 18 -18.97 -21.56 6.01
N ASN A 19 -18.06 -22.40 6.53
CA ASN A 19 -18.06 -22.80 7.95
C ASN A 19 -17.69 -21.65 8.91
N SER A 20 -16.95 -20.66 8.44
CA SER A 20 -16.57 -19.48 9.26
C SER A 20 -17.64 -18.41 9.27
N GLN A 21 -18.44 -18.32 8.20
CA GLN A 21 -19.60 -17.43 8.10
C GLN A 21 -20.69 -17.80 9.13
N ASN A 22 -20.95 -19.09 9.29
CA ASN A 22 -21.93 -19.60 10.25
C ASN A 22 -21.56 -19.30 11.73
N PHE A 23 -20.25 -19.20 12.03
CA PHE A 23 -19.77 -18.87 13.38
C PHE A 23 -19.96 -17.38 13.70
N ILE A 24 -19.76 -16.52 12.72
CA ILE A 24 -19.96 -15.07 12.84
C ILE A 24 -21.45 -14.78 13.04
N GLU A 25 -22.35 -15.43 12.30
CA GLU A 25 -23.81 -15.31 12.45
C GLU A 25 -24.29 -15.79 13.82
N ALA A 26 -23.75 -16.91 14.32
CA ALA A 26 -24.09 -17.43 15.66
C ALA A 26 -23.69 -16.48 16.81
N ILE A 27 -22.61 -15.68 16.63
CA ILE A 27 -22.22 -14.64 17.59
C ILE A 27 -23.19 -13.45 17.55
N TYR A 28 -23.72 -13.10 16.38
CA TYR A 28 -24.69 -12.01 16.22
C TYR A 28 -26.07 -12.37 16.76
N GLU A 29 -26.55 -13.57 16.53
CA GLU A 29 -27.85 -14.03 17.05
C GLU A 29 -27.88 -14.09 18.60
N LYS A 30 -26.78 -14.49 19.24
CA LYS A 30 -26.68 -14.53 20.70
C LYS A 30 -26.64 -13.14 21.37
N LYS A 31 -26.26 -12.08 20.64
CA LYS A 31 -26.28 -10.69 21.12
C LYS A 31 -27.59 -9.95 20.86
N GLY A 32 -28.41 -10.45 19.95
CA GLY A 32 -29.69 -9.82 19.59
C GLY A 32 -30.82 -9.99 20.59
N SER A 33 -30.67 -10.85 21.61
CA SER A 33 -31.72 -11.16 22.59
C SER A 33 -31.66 -10.35 23.88
N GLU A 34 -30.63 -9.50 24.10
CA GLU A 34 -30.46 -8.78 25.39
C GLU A 34 -30.48 -7.24 25.31
N SER A 35 -30.94 -6.61 24.26
CA SER A 35 -31.07 -5.14 24.26
C SER A 35 -32.29 -4.62 23.54
N LYS A 36 -33.44 -4.75 24.21
CA LYS A 36 -34.57 -3.85 23.99
C LYS A 36 -34.72 -3.03 25.29
N GLU A 37 -34.08 -1.89 25.32
CA GLU A 37 -34.40 -0.67 26.07
C GLU A 37 -33.19 0.26 26.09
N THR A 38 -33.32 1.34 25.38
CA THR A 38 -32.72 2.66 25.47
C THR A 38 -32.31 3.19 24.08
N LYS A 39 -33.32 3.68 23.39
CA LYS A 39 -33.14 4.71 22.36
C LYS A 39 -33.73 6.00 22.96
N GLU A 40 -32.85 6.90 23.36
CA GLU A 40 -33.07 8.35 23.30
C GLU A 40 -31.86 9.06 23.91
N SER A 41 -31.46 10.14 23.25
CA SER A 41 -30.41 11.10 23.64
C SER A 41 -28.95 10.62 23.58
N ILE A 42 -28.22 11.04 22.54
CA ILE A 42 -26.88 11.64 22.61
C ILE A 42 -26.64 12.38 21.27
N GLY A 43 -26.78 13.67 21.35
CA GLY A 43 -26.25 14.62 20.37
C GLY A 43 -24.85 15.09 20.80
N ASN A 44 -23.99 15.27 19.80
CA ASN A 44 -22.82 16.15 19.78
C ASN A 44 -21.83 16.12 20.95
N ASN A 45 -20.71 15.49 20.74
CA ASN A 45 -19.33 15.97 20.93
C ASN A 45 -18.37 14.78 21.06
N LEU A 46 -17.61 14.49 20.02
CA LEU A 46 -16.51 13.52 20.07
C LEU A 46 -15.19 14.30 20.03
N GLU A 47 -14.70 14.69 21.19
CA GLU A 47 -13.27 14.92 21.41
C GLU A 47 -12.59 13.56 21.57
N ILE A 48 -11.69 13.21 20.64
CA ILE A 48 -10.89 11.99 20.73
C ILE A 48 -9.68 12.28 21.63
N THR A 49 -9.82 11.96 22.91
CA THR A 49 -8.70 11.88 23.83
C THR A 49 -8.00 10.54 23.63
N MET A 50 -6.74 10.57 23.19
CA MET A 50 -5.88 9.40 23.15
C MET A 50 -5.56 8.94 24.56
N ILE A 51 -6.25 7.91 25.02
CA ILE A 51 -5.94 7.25 26.29
C ILE A 51 -4.98 6.11 25.97
N SER A 52 -3.75 6.23 26.44
CA SER A 52 -2.82 5.11 26.57
C SER A 52 -3.34 4.23 27.71
N THR A 53 -4.14 3.22 27.40
CA THR A 53 -4.57 2.26 28.41
C THR A 53 -3.55 1.15 28.55
N GLN A 54 -2.74 1.24 29.60
CA GLN A 54 -2.30 0.00 30.25
C GLN A 54 -3.57 -0.74 30.70
N PRO A 55 -3.63 -2.09 30.59
CA PRO A 55 -4.83 -2.80 31.01
C PRO A 55 -5.00 -2.64 32.53
N GLU A 56 -6.00 -1.88 32.93
CA GLU A 56 -6.46 -1.89 34.31
C GLU A 56 -6.81 -3.33 34.71
N LYS A 57 -6.28 -3.79 35.84
CA LYS A 57 -6.65 -5.05 36.46
C LYS A 57 -8.13 -4.98 36.93
N GLN A 58 -9.03 -5.26 36.01
CA GLN A 58 -10.44 -5.49 36.39
C GLN A 58 -10.55 -6.87 37.03
N ASN A 59 -10.80 -6.86 38.31
CA ASN A 59 -11.09 -8.01 39.12
C ASN A 59 -12.44 -8.63 38.68
N ARG A 60 -12.42 -9.50 37.67
CA ARG A 60 -13.57 -10.28 37.21
C ARG A 60 -13.38 -11.72 37.62
N GLY A 61 -14.35 -12.26 38.33
CA GLY A 61 -14.28 -13.56 38.98
C GLY A 61 -14.02 -14.77 38.07
N PRO A 62 -13.82 -15.98 38.64
CA PRO A 62 -13.18 -17.14 37.97
C PRO A 62 -13.90 -17.72 36.74
N ARG A 63 -15.17 -17.40 36.50
CA ARG A 63 -15.94 -17.92 35.35
C ARG A 63 -15.52 -17.36 33.98
N ASN A 64 -14.86 -16.20 33.96
CA ASN A 64 -14.54 -15.50 32.67
C ASN A 64 -13.20 -15.93 32.08
N ASN A 65 -12.37 -16.68 32.79
CA ASN A 65 -11.04 -17.10 32.30
C ASN A 65 -11.12 -18.36 31.42
N GLN A 66 -12.05 -19.27 31.73
CA GLN A 66 -12.20 -20.52 30.97
C GLN A 66 -12.70 -20.24 29.52
N GLU A 67 -13.63 -19.30 29.34
CA GLU A 67 -14.15 -18.90 28.03
C GLU A 67 -13.09 -18.18 27.16
N ARG A 68 -12.05 -17.61 27.80
CA ARG A 68 -10.95 -16.90 27.10
C ARG A 68 -9.73 -17.78 26.88
N LYS A 69 -9.67 -18.97 27.46
CA LYS A 69 -8.51 -19.85 27.42
C LYS A 69 -8.06 -20.11 25.98
N ILE A 70 -8.99 -20.49 25.11
CA ILE A 70 -8.67 -20.81 23.71
C ILE A 70 -8.16 -19.60 22.94
N LEU A 71 -8.64 -18.40 23.23
CA LEU A 71 -8.19 -17.15 22.62
C LEU A 71 -6.75 -16.80 23.06
N TYR A 72 -6.44 -16.99 24.35
CA TYR A 72 -5.08 -16.81 24.83
C TYR A 72 -4.14 -17.89 24.31
N LEU A 73 -4.62 -19.14 24.20
CA LEU A 73 -3.85 -20.23 23.58
C LEU A 73 -3.49 -19.91 22.14
N ALA A 74 -4.47 -19.49 21.32
CA ALA A 74 -4.23 -19.06 19.95
C ALA A 74 -3.20 -17.93 19.88
N LYS A 75 -3.37 -16.88 20.71
CA LYS A 75 -2.45 -15.76 20.80
C LYS A 75 -1.03 -16.21 21.15
N ILE A 76 -0.86 -17.05 22.18
CA ILE A 76 0.44 -17.56 22.62
C ILE A 76 1.14 -18.30 21.49
N LEU A 77 0.45 -19.21 20.82
CA LEU A 77 1.00 -19.99 19.72
C LEU A 77 1.37 -19.10 18.51
N LEU A 78 0.49 -18.17 18.11
CA LEU A 78 0.76 -17.25 17.02
C LEU A 78 1.93 -16.30 17.32
N GLU A 79 2.09 -15.86 18.56
CA GLU A 79 3.16 -14.93 18.95
C GLU A 79 4.51 -15.61 19.18
N ASN A 80 4.54 -16.87 19.64
CA ASN A 80 5.78 -17.49 20.13
C ASN A 80 6.23 -18.71 19.32
N THR A 81 5.50 -19.11 18.27
CA THR A 81 5.92 -20.23 17.42
C THR A 81 6.01 -19.79 15.95
N ASP A 82 6.89 -20.42 15.19
CA ASP A 82 7.06 -20.26 13.75
C ASP A 82 7.73 -21.54 13.17
N ALA A 83 8.22 -21.48 11.92
CA ALA A 83 8.85 -22.63 11.27
C ALA A 83 10.07 -23.19 12.03
N ASN A 84 10.75 -22.34 12.81
CA ASN A 84 12.00 -22.66 13.54
C ASN A 84 11.83 -22.70 15.06
N HIS A 85 10.71 -22.23 15.57
CA HIS A 85 10.43 -22.14 17.00
C HIS A 85 9.13 -22.83 17.35
N ASP A 86 9.19 -23.78 18.23
CA ASP A 86 8.05 -24.51 18.77
C ASP A 86 7.97 -24.37 20.28
N MET A 87 6.88 -24.82 20.88
CA MET A 87 6.65 -24.77 22.32
C MET A 87 6.23 -26.14 22.83
N THR A 88 6.74 -26.52 24.00
CA THR A 88 6.23 -27.66 24.78
C THR A 88 4.88 -27.36 25.41
N LEU A 89 4.15 -28.39 25.79
CA LEU A 89 2.87 -28.22 26.51
C LEU A 89 3.07 -27.51 27.86
N GLN A 90 4.23 -27.68 28.50
CA GLN A 90 4.52 -27.03 29.78
C GLN A 90 4.74 -25.52 29.57
N GLU A 91 5.51 -25.13 28.58
CA GLU A 91 5.71 -23.72 28.24
C GLU A 91 4.39 -23.02 27.87
N ILE A 92 3.49 -23.70 27.18
CA ILE A 92 2.14 -23.19 26.88
C ILE A 92 1.35 -22.97 28.19
N ILE A 93 1.38 -23.92 29.15
CA ILE A 93 0.72 -23.79 30.46
C ILE A 93 1.29 -22.59 31.23
N ASP A 94 2.61 -22.45 31.26
CA ASP A 94 3.30 -21.37 31.94
C ASP A 94 2.95 -19.99 31.33
N GLN A 95 2.84 -19.92 30.01
CA GLN A 95 2.41 -18.71 29.31
C GLN A 95 0.92 -18.39 29.57
N LEU A 96 0.05 -19.40 29.63
CA LEU A 96 -1.36 -19.19 29.97
C LEU A 96 -1.51 -18.68 31.41
N ALA A 97 -0.69 -19.18 32.33
CA ALA A 97 -0.69 -18.73 33.74
C ALA A 97 -0.32 -17.24 33.86
N ALA A 98 0.53 -16.71 32.97
CA ALA A 98 0.84 -15.27 32.92
C ALA A 98 -0.36 -14.39 32.54
N TYR A 99 -1.40 -14.99 31.96
CA TYR A 99 -2.69 -14.32 31.67
C TYR A 99 -3.78 -14.66 32.70
N ASP A 100 -3.42 -15.18 33.88
CA ASP A 100 -4.33 -15.65 34.92
C ASP A 100 -5.29 -16.76 34.41
N VAL A 101 -4.84 -17.57 33.45
CA VAL A 101 -5.59 -18.70 32.87
C VAL A 101 -5.00 -20.02 33.38
N THR A 102 -5.76 -20.80 34.09
CA THR A 102 -5.37 -22.13 34.53
C THR A 102 -5.74 -23.17 33.47
N ALA A 103 -4.80 -24.02 33.07
CA ALA A 103 -5.04 -25.05 32.10
C ALA A 103 -4.46 -26.40 32.52
N GLU A 104 -5.27 -27.44 32.39
CA GLU A 104 -4.82 -28.82 32.55
C GLU A 104 -4.37 -29.42 31.21
N ARG A 105 -3.36 -30.30 31.26
CA ARG A 105 -2.79 -30.96 30.05
C ARG A 105 -3.88 -31.64 29.19
N LYS A 106 -4.81 -32.35 29.80
CA LYS A 106 -5.87 -33.05 29.08
C LYS A 106 -6.77 -32.10 28.31
N SER A 107 -7.18 -31.02 28.91
CA SER A 107 -8.03 -29.99 28.31
C SER A 107 -7.33 -29.21 27.19
N LEU A 108 -5.99 -29.06 27.26
CA LEU A 108 -5.24 -28.38 26.20
C LEU A 108 -5.17 -29.19 24.92
N TYR A 109 -5.19 -30.51 24.95
CA TYR A 109 -5.25 -31.34 23.74
C TYR A 109 -6.54 -31.09 22.96
N ASP A 110 -7.66 -30.97 23.68
CA ASP A 110 -8.97 -30.67 23.07
C ASP A 110 -8.98 -29.25 22.50
N ASP A 111 -8.40 -28.26 23.22
CA ASP A 111 -8.29 -26.88 22.74
C ASP A 111 -7.39 -26.76 21.49
N LEU A 112 -6.26 -27.47 21.44
CA LEU A 112 -5.37 -27.51 20.28
C LEU A 112 -6.09 -28.13 19.05
N ALA A 113 -6.87 -29.19 19.27
CA ALA A 113 -7.67 -29.80 18.22
C ALA A 113 -8.78 -28.85 17.73
N GLN A 114 -9.38 -28.05 18.62
CA GLN A 114 -10.35 -27.03 18.22
C GLN A 114 -9.72 -25.90 17.43
N LEU A 115 -8.50 -25.44 17.78
CA LEU A 115 -7.77 -24.46 17.00
C LEU A 115 -7.43 -24.97 15.59
N ASP A 116 -7.02 -26.23 15.48
CA ASP A 116 -6.74 -26.89 14.21
C ASP A 116 -8.01 -26.96 13.34
N ALA A 117 -9.14 -27.38 13.92
CA ALA A 117 -10.45 -27.41 13.27
C ALA A 117 -10.96 -26.00 12.88
N PHE A 118 -10.60 -24.97 13.65
CA PHE A 118 -10.92 -23.57 13.36
C PHE A 118 -10.10 -22.99 12.19
N GLY A 119 -8.97 -23.65 11.82
CA GLY A 119 -8.11 -23.27 10.73
C GLY A 119 -6.72 -22.78 11.14
N ILE A 120 -6.39 -22.76 12.44
CA ILE A 120 -5.02 -22.53 12.93
C ILE A 120 -4.34 -23.89 13.02
N GLN A 121 -3.69 -24.29 11.96
CA GLN A 121 -3.08 -25.63 11.86
C GLN A 121 -1.92 -25.78 12.85
N ILE A 122 -2.03 -26.75 13.75
CA ILE A 122 -1.05 -27.04 14.77
C ILE A 122 -0.22 -28.26 14.39
N LYS A 123 1.03 -28.02 14.01
CA LYS A 123 2.00 -29.09 13.81
C LYS A 123 2.51 -29.58 15.15
N LYS A 124 2.40 -30.90 15.38
CA LYS A 124 2.92 -31.59 16.56
C LYS A 124 4.14 -32.39 16.16
N THR A 125 5.28 -32.13 16.79
CA THR A 125 6.54 -32.84 16.54
C THR A 125 7.01 -33.46 17.84
N GLN A 126 7.55 -34.69 17.78
CA GLN A 126 8.09 -35.39 18.96
C GLN A 126 9.62 -35.34 18.94
N TYR A 127 10.20 -34.79 20.02
CA TYR A 127 11.62 -34.84 20.28
C TYR A 127 11.86 -35.66 21.58
N GLY A 128 12.42 -36.86 21.40
CA GLY A 128 12.59 -37.79 22.51
C GLY A 128 11.26 -38.20 23.16
N LYS A 129 11.06 -37.81 24.40
CA LYS A 129 9.81 -38.08 25.16
C LYS A 129 8.84 -36.86 25.20
N THR A 130 9.22 -35.75 24.62
CA THR A 130 8.46 -34.50 24.69
C THR A 130 7.83 -34.17 23.34
N TYR A 131 6.57 -33.73 23.37
CA TYR A 131 5.88 -33.18 22.21
C TYR A 131 5.99 -31.65 22.18
N HIS A 132 6.25 -31.13 21.00
CA HIS A 132 6.35 -29.72 20.70
C HIS A 132 5.27 -29.32 19.71
N TYR A 133 4.76 -28.10 19.84
CA TYR A 133 3.63 -27.57 19.09
C TYR A 133 4.01 -26.27 18.43
N GLN A 134 3.67 -26.10 17.14
CA GLN A 134 3.90 -24.88 16.39
C GLN A 134 2.77 -24.63 15.41
N VAL A 135 2.48 -23.37 15.10
CA VAL A 135 1.56 -22.99 14.03
C VAL A 135 2.28 -23.21 12.69
N SER A 136 1.65 -23.95 11.77
CA SER A 136 2.25 -24.31 10.48
C SER A 136 1.69 -23.59 9.27
N ASN A 137 0.52 -22.99 9.36
CA ASN A 137 -0.17 -22.30 8.27
C ASN A 137 -0.30 -20.79 8.54
N ARG A 138 0.81 -20.09 8.54
CA ARG A 138 0.77 -18.63 8.61
C ARG A 138 0.32 -18.04 7.28
N ASP A 139 -0.44 -16.93 7.31
CA ASP A 139 -0.90 -16.24 6.11
C ASP A 139 0.26 -15.70 5.26
N PHE A 140 1.38 -15.37 5.92
CA PHE A 140 2.59 -14.84 5.28
C PHE A 140 3.82 -15.61 5.71
N GLU A 141 4.69 -15.89 4.73
CA GLU A 141 6.06 -16.35 5.00
C GLU A 141 6.95 -15.17 5.42
N LEU A 142 8.03 -15.47 6.17
CA LEU A 142 8.98 -14.44 6.61
C LEU A 142 9.58 -13.64 5.45
N ALA A 143 9.82 -14.26 4.30
CA ALA A 143 10.33 -13.59 3.10
C ALA A 143 9.32 -12.57 2.53
N GLU A 144 8.03 -12.91 2.57
CA GLU A 144 6.94 -12.01 2.12
C GLU A 144 6.79 -10.82 3.08
N LEU A 145 6.85 -11.07 4.40
CA LEU A 145 6.83 -9.99 5.39
C LEU A 145 8.03 -9.05 5.25
N LYS A 146 9.23 -9.58 4.96
CA LYS A 146 10.41 -8.76 4.64
C LYS A 146 10.16 -7.86 3.44
N LEU A 147 9.61 -8.40 2.34
CA LEU A 147 9.26 -7.63 1.15
C LEU A 147 8.25 -6.51 1.46
N LEU A 148 7.24 -6.79 2.29
CA LEU A 148 6.26 -5.79 2.72
C LEU A 148 6.91 -4.68 3.55
N VAL A 149 7.78 -5.03 4.51
CA VAL A 149 8.53 -4.07 5.31
C VAL A 149 9.42 -3.20 4.43
N ASP A 150 10.16 -3.80 3.50
CA ASP A 150 11.04 -3.11 2.56
C ASP A 150 10.25 -2.14 1.67
N SER A 151 9.09 -2.56 1.18
CA SER A 151 8.20 -1.73 0.36
C SER A 151 7.69 -0.51 1.14
N VAL A 152 7.28 -0.68 2.40
CA VAL A 152 6.85 0.42 3.26
C VAL A 152 8.01 1.32 3.66
N ALA A 153 9.18 0.74 3.98
CA ALA A 153 10.38 1.50 4.34
C ALA A 153 10.88 2.35 3.18
N SER A 154 10.83 1.81 1.95
CA SER A 154 11.30 2.49 0.74
C SER A 154 10.32 3.54 0.22
N ALA A 155 9.05 3.48 0.55
CA ALA A 155 8.03 4.39 0.03
C ALA A 155 8.30 5.86 0.39
N LYS A 156 8.51 6.72 -0.62
CA LYS A 156 8.78 8.16 -0.43
C LYS A 156 7.53 8.95 -0.09
N PHE A 157 6.37 8.49 -0.51
CA PHE A 157 5.11 9.24 -0.42
C PHE A 157 4.54 9.31 0.99
N ILE A 158 4.88 8.40 1.90
CA ILE A 158 4.42 8.41 3.29
C ILE A 158 5.48 8.97 4.24
N THR A 159 5.04 9.52 5.37
CA THR A 159 5.94 10.05 6.40
C THR A 159 6.71 8.91 7.08
N GLU A 160 7.87 9.24 7.67
CA GLU A 160 8.65 8.28 8.45
C GLU A 160 7.85 7.72 9.64
N GLU A 161 7.11 8.59 10.35
CA GLU A 161 6.21 8.21 11.44
C GLU A 161 5.19 7.16 10.99
N LYS A 162 4.53 7.39 9.83
CA LYS A 162 3.54 6.46 9.28
C LYS A 162 4.15 5.15 8.81
N SER A 163 5.35 5.21 8.21
CA SER A 163 6.10 4.01 7.84
C SER A 163 6.38 3.13 9.05
N ASN A 164 6.89 3.72 10.13
CA ASN A 164 7.19 3.00 11.36
C ASN A 164 5.93 2.39 12.00
N GLN A 165 4.79 3.10 11.95
CA GLN A 165 3.50 2.55 12.41
C GLN A 165 3.05 1.36 11.57
N LEU A 166 3.21 1.41 10.24
CA LEU A 166 2.83 0.32 9.34
C LEU A 166 3.76 -0.89 9.52
N ILE A 167 5.07 -0.66 9.63
CA ILE A 167 6.05 -1.72 9.87
C ILE A 167 5.71 -2.46 11.17
N LYS A 168 5.41 -1.75 12.25
CA LYS A 168 4.97 -2.38 13.51
C LYS A 168 3.71 -3.24 13.33
N LYS A 169 2.78 -2.85 12.48
CA LYS A 169 1.58 -3.67 12.20
C LYS A 169 1.95 -4.93 11.42
N ILE A 170 2.89 -4.85 10.47
CA ILE A 170 3.40 -6.00 9.73
C ILE A 170 4.15 -6.96 10.68
N GLU A 171 4.96 -6.44 11.59
CA GLU A 171 5.66 -7.22 12.61
C GLU A 171 4.71 -8.09 13.45
N HIS A 172 3.48 -7.61 13.73
CA HIS A 172 2.47 -8.38 14.46
C HIS A 172 1.89 -9.58 13.68
N LEU A 173 2.17 -9.69 12.38
CA LEU A 173 1.79 -10.86 11.58
C LEU A 173 2.79 -12.01 11.71
N ALA A 174 3.96 -11.75 12.27
CA ALA A 174 5.04 -12.70 12.52
C ALA A 174 5.05 -13.21 13.97
N SER A 175 5.85 -14.23 14.26
CA SER A 175 6.23 -14.55 15.64
C SER A 175 7.12 -13.44 16.21
N LYS A 176 7.29 -13.39 17.55
CA LYS A 176 8.19 -12.45 18.21
C LYS A 176 9.64 -12.59 17.74
N GLN A 177 10.07 -13.82 17.45
CA GLN A 177 11.39 -14.13 16.94
C GLN A 177 11.59 -13.62 15.52
N GLU A 178 10.64 -13.92 14.62
CA GLU A 178 10.67 -13.43 13.24
C GLU A 178 10.49 -11.91 13.18
N ALA A 179 9.62 -11.30 13.99
CA ALA A 179 9.43 -9.86 14.07
C ALA A 179 10.74 -9.13 14.41
N SER A 180 11.57 -9.71 15.29
CA SER A 180 12.91 -9.15 15.61
C SER A 180 13.88 -9.16 14.41
N MET A 181 13.66 -10.07 13.46
CA MET A 181 14.46 -10.16 12.24
C MET A 181 14.01 -9.15 11.19
N LEU A 182 12.72 -8.77 11.19
CA LEU A 182 12.18 -7.77 10.26
C LEU A 182 12.76 -6.37 10.50
N GLN A 183 13.09 -6.03 11.75
CA GLN A 183 13.60 -4.71 12.14
C GLN A 183 15.05 -4.42 11.68
N ARG A 184 15.83 -5.42 11.32
CA ARG A 184 17.31 -5.29 11.22
C ARG A 184 17.87 -5.22 9.79
N GLN A 185 17.11 -5.37 8.72
CA GLN A 185 17.71 -5.72 7.42
C GLN A 185 17.59 -4.70 6.30
N VAL A 186 16.85 -3.62 6.41
CA VAL A 186 16.80 -2.63 5.33
C VAL A 186 17.23 -1.26 5.79
N TYR A 187 18.49 -0.95 5.49
CA TYR A 187 18.98 0.41 5.48
C TYR A 187 18.50 1.11 4.20
N VAL A 188 17.31 1.68 4.22
CA VAL A 188 16.90 2.65 3.20
C VAL A 188 17.64 3.96 3.51
N SER A 189 18.93 3.99 3.16
CA SER A 189 19.79 5.13 3.42
C SER A 189 19.28 6.37 2.70
N GLY A 190 19.00 7.43 3.48
CA GLY A 190 18.85 8.80 2.95
C GLY A 190 17.62 9.08 2.11
N ARG A 191 16.58 8.26 2.11
CA ARG A 191 15.35 8.56 1.37
C ARG A 191 14.59 9.71 2.04
N VAL A 192 14.41 10.79 1.29
CA VAL A 192 13.56 11.91 1.72
C VAL A 192 12.10 11.49 1.64
N LYS A 193 11.49 11.27 2.80
CA LYS A 193 10.07 10.94 2.91
C LYS A 193 9.19 12.18 2.86
N SER A 194 7.92 11.99 2.51
CA SER A 194 6.92 13.06 2.52
C SER A 194 6.76 13.68 3.92
N MET A 195 6.54 14.99 3.96
CA MET A 195 6.19 15.70 5.21
C MET A 195 4.67 15.88 5.36
N ASN A 196 3.88 15.49 4.36
CA ASN A 196 2.43 15.61 4.41
C ASN A 196 1.82 14.45 5.21
N LYS A 197 1.37 14.72 6.42
CA LYS A 197 0.73 13.72 7.29
C LYS A 197 -0.65 13.28 6.80
N GLY A 198 -1.34 14.11 6.02
CA GLY A 198 -2.69 13.86 5.49
C GLY A 198 -2.71 13.10 4.16
N ILE A 199 -1.63 12.42 3.78
CA ILE A 199 -1.56 11.79 2.47
C ILE A 199 -2.52 10.59 2.33
N MET A 200 -2.71 9.82 3.39
CA MET A 200 -3.63 8.68 3.38
C MET A 200 -5.08 9.16 3.25
N GLU A 201 -5.43 10.20 3.99
CA GLU A 201 -6.75 10.86 3.89
C GLU A 201 -6.98 11.43 2.49
N ASN A 202 -5.94 11.96 1.85
CA ASN A 202 -6.03 12.42 0.46
C ASN A 202 -6.31 11.27 -0.50
N VAL A 203 -5.61 10.14 -0.35
CA VAL A 203 -5.84 8.92 -1.17
C VAL A 203 -7.25 8.39 -0.97
N ASP A 204 -7.71 8.27 0.28
CA ASP A 204 -9.05 7.79 0.61
C ASP A 204 -10.14 8.73 0.07
N ALA A 205 -9.96 10.04 0.19
CA ALA A 205 -10.91 11.02 -0.36
C ALA A 205 -11.00 10.92 -1.90
N ILE A 206 -9.89 10.68 -2.59
CA ILE A 206 -9.86 10.51 -4.04
C ILE A 206 -10.60 9.22 -4.43
N HIS A 207 -10.32 8.09 -3.75
CA HIS A 207 -11.02 6.83 -4.00
C HIS A 207 -12.53 6.96 -3.78
N ASN A 208 -12.94 7.57 -2.67
CA ASN A 208 -14.34 7.81 -2.37
C ASN A 208 -15.03 8.68 -3.42
N ALA A 209 -14.36 9.74 -3.89
CA ALA A 209 -14.90 10.59 -4.94
C ALA A 209 -15.04 9.85 -6.28
N ILE A 210 -14.05 9.00 -6.61
CA ILE A 210 -14.13 8.15 -7.81
C ILE A 210 -15.30 7.17 -7.72
N ALA A 211 -15.47 6.48 -6.59
CA ALA A 211 -16.55 5.52 -6.37
C ALA A 211 -17.95 6.18 -6.43
N GLN A 212 -18.07 7.40 -5.88
CA GLN A 212 -19.33 8.15 -5.85
C GLN A 212 -19.59 8.98 -7.11
N ASN A 213 -18.66 8.97 -8.08
CA ASN A 213 -18.72 9.78 -9.30
C ASN A 213 -18.83 11.30 -9.03
N LEU A 214 -18.02 11.80 -8.07
CA LEU A 214 -18.03 13.18 -7.61
C LEU A 214 -16.69 13.87 -7.91
N LYS A 215 -16.73 15.22 -7.99
CA LYS A 215 -15.51 16.05 -8.06
C LYS A 215 -14.84 16.14 -6.69
N ILE A 216 -13.57 16.52 -6.71
CA ILE A 216 -12.82 16.90 -5.51
C ILE A 216 -12.35 18.33 -5.62
N SER A 217 -12.12 18.95 -4.47
CA SER A 217 -11.40 20.22 -4.39
C SER A 217 -10.26 20.14 -3.39
N PHE A 218 -9.16 20.81 -3.68
CA PHE A 218 -7.97 20.81 -2.82
C PHE A 218 -7.14 22.08 -3.03
N GLN A 219 -6.29 22.42 -2.07
CA GLN A 219 -5.19 23.37 -2.25
C GLN A 219 -3.95 22.61 -2.67
N TYR A 220 -3.09 23.21 -3.49
CA TYR A 220 -1.88 22.56 -4.00
C TYR A 220 -0.68 23.42 -3.66
N PHE A 221 0.39 22.82 -3.10
CA PHE A 221 1.59 23.53 -2.72
C PHE A 221 2.82 23.11 -3.52
N GLN A 222 3.79 23.99 -3.54
CA GLN A 222 5.16 23.74 -3.98
C GLN A 222 6.13 24.14 -2.86
N TRP A 223 7.32 23.59 -2.87
CA TRP A 223 8.38 24.03 -1.97
C TRP A 223 9.04 25.30 -2.50
N ASN A 224 9.19 26.31 -1.64
CA ASN A 224 10.02 27.46 -1.96
C ASN A 224 11.50 27.18 -1.61
N ARG A 225 12.40 28.09 -1.99
CA ARG A 225 13.83 27.95 -1.68
C ARG A 225 14.20 27.93 -0.20
N LYS A 226 13.29 28.37 0.66
CA LYS A 226 13.44 28.32 2.13
C LYS A 226 12.98 26.97 2.70
N LYS A 227 12.57 26.02 1.85
CA LYS A 227 12.01 24.70 2.22
C LYS A 227 10.66 24.81 2.96
N GLU A 228 9.89 25.86 2.69
CA GLU A 228 8.55 26.06 3.22
C GLU A 228 7.51 25.74 2.14
N PRO A 229 6.35 25.15 2.51
CA PRO A 229 5.26 24.90 1.57
C PRO A 229 4.60 26.25 1.18
N GLU A 230 4.64 26.55 -0.10
CA GLU A 230 4.00 27.73 -0.68
C GLU A 230 2.80 27.32 -1.52
N LEU A 231 1.63 27.89 -1.21
CA LEU A 231 0.41 27.55 -1.94
C LEU A 231 0.45 28.11 -3.37
N ARG A 232 0.17 27.29 -4.35
CA ARG A 232 -0.01 27.71 -5.74
C ARG A 232 -1.33 28.44 -5.91
N ARG A 233 -1.46 29.25 -6.97
CA ARG A 233 -2.65 30.08 -7.26
C ARG A 233 -3.09 30.93 -6.05
N THR A 234 -2.17 31.49 -5.31
CA THR A 234 -2.47 32.31 -4.12
C THR A 234 -3.40 31.63 -3.09
N GLY A 235 -3.40 30.27 -3.08
CA GLY A 235 -4.22 29.47 -2.17
C GLY A 235 -5.61 29.11 -2.68
N GLU A 236 -5.98 29.51 -3.89
CA GLU A 236 -7.24 29.10 -4.52
C GLU A 236 -7.32 27.56 -4.64
N ARG A 237 -8.54 27.05 -4.50
CA ARG A 237 -8.79 25.62 -4.63
C ARG A 237 -8.82 25.16 -6.09
N TYR A 238 -8.18 24.06 -6.34
CA TYR A 238 -8.35 23.30 -7.58
C TYR A 238 -9.64 22.47 -7.47
N ILE A 239 -10.48 22.50 -8.48
CA ILE A 239 -11.71 21.68 -8.58
C ILE A 239 -11.51 20.75 -9.75
N ILE A 240 -11.36 19.45 -9.47
CA ILE A 240 -10.94 18.45 -10.44
C ILE A 240 -11.91 17.26 -10.40
N SER A 241 -12.20 16.70 -11.56
CA SER A 241 -12.90 15.44 -11.71
C SER A 241 -11.88 14.29 -11.63
N PRO A 242 -11.80 13.50 -10.53
CA PRO A 242 -10.82 12.45 -10.37
C PRO A 242 -11.22 11.23 -11.20
N TRP A 243 -10.30 10.70 -12.01
CA TRP A 243 -10.57 9.53 -12.87
C TRP A 243 -9.73 8.32 -12.50
N GLY A 244 -8.55 8.52 -11.95
CA GLY A 244 -7.69 7.43 -11.48
C GLY A 244 -6.57 7.92 -10.58
N LEU A 245 -6.00 6.97 -9.85
CA LEU A 245 -4.71 7.13 -9.18
C LEU A 245 -3.67 6.31 -9.93
N SER A 246 -2.55 6.92 -10.26
CA SER A 246 -1.39 6.26 -10.85
C SER A 246 -0.25 6.26 -9.85
N TRP A 247 0.52 5.18 -9.84
CA TRP A 247 1.76 5.05 -9.09
C TRP A 247 2.94 5.22 -10.03
N ASP A 248 3.75 6.24 -9.84
CA ASP A 248 4.94 6.51 -10.64
C ASP A 248 6.04 7.14 -9.78
N ASP A 249 7.29 6.73 -9.99
CA ASP A 249 8.46 7.16 -9.21
C ASP A 249 8.20 7.24 -7.70
N GLU A 250 7.59 6.18 -7.15
CA GLU A 250 7.27 6.04 -5.73
C GLU A 250 6.32 7.12 -5.17
N ASN A 251 5.51 7.74 -6.02
CA ASN A 251 4.49 8.71 -5.62
C ASN A 251 3.13 8.36 -6.22
N TYR A 252 2.06 8.70 -5.49
CA TYR A 252 0.72 8.71 -6.07
C TYR A 252 0.46 9.98 -6.85
N TYR A 253 -0.07 9.78 -8.06
CA TYR A 253 -0.55 10.85 -8.92
C TYR A 253 -2.06 10.69 -9.15
N LEU A 254 -2.81 11.74 -8.86
CA LEU A 254 -4.18 11.86 -9.34
C LEU A 254 -4.15 12.16 -10.84
N VAL A 255 -4.78 11.31 -11.62
CA VAL A 255 -5.13 11.59 -13.03
C VAL A 255 -6.55 12.11 -13.03
N GLY A 256 -6.73 13.37 -13.39
CA GLY A 256 -8.02 14.05 -13.30
C GLY A 256 -8.28 14.98 -14.47
N TYR A 257 -9.55 15.26 -14.70
CA TYR A 257 -9.98 16.22 -15.70
C TYR A 257 -10.22 17.60 -15.05
N ASP A 258 -9.55 18.61 -15.59
CA ASP A 258 -9.73 20.00 -15.25
C ASP A 258 -10.69 20.63 -16.27
N SER A 259 -11.94 20.87 -15.86
CA SER A 259 -12.96 21.44 -16.76
C SER A 259 -12.72 22.90 -17.14
N GLN A 260 -11.93 23.66 -16.36
CA GLN A 260 -11.56 25.03 -16.71
C GLN A 260 -10.54 25.08 -17.85
N ALA A 261 -9.64 24.09 -17.89
CA ALA A 261 -8.61 23.98 -18.90
C ALA A 261 -8.97 23.03 -20.07
N ASP A 262 -10.10 22.33 -19.97
CA ASP A 262 -10.55 21.24 -20.89
C ASP A 262 -9.47 20.17 -21.15
N MET A 263 -8.72 19.78 -20.10
CA MET A 263 -7.62 18.84 -20.27
C MET A 263 -7.45 17.90 -19.08
N ILE A 264 -6.81 16.75 -19.35
CA ILE A 264 -6.35 15.83 -18.32
C ILE A 264 -5.12 16.44 -17.64
N LYS A 265 -5.06 16.39 -16.33
CA LYS A 265 -3.94 16.86 -15.53
C LYS A 265 -3.52 15.84 -14.49
N HIS A 266 -2.23 15.89 -14.16
CA HIS A 266 -1.62 15.04 -13.15
C HIS A 266 -1.25 15.88 -11.92
N TYR A 267 -1.64 15.39 -10.75
CA TYR A 267 -1.33 16.06 -9.48
C TYR A 267 -0.72 15.06 -8.51
N ARG A 268 0.44 15.37 -7.97
CA ARG A 268 1.03 14.58 -6.89
C ARG A 268 0.15 14.68 -5.64
N VAL A 269 -0.26 13.55 -5.10
CA VAL A 269 -1.19 13.48 -3.97
C VAL A 269 -0.53 14.00 -2.68
N ASP A 270 0.78 13.83 -2.52
CA ASP A 270 1.56 14.35 -1.39
C ASP A 270 1.63 15.90 -1.35
N LYS A 271 1.32 16.56 -2.48
CA LYS A 271 1.27 18.04 -2.60
C LYS A 271 -0.13 18.61 -2.37
N MET A 272 -1.13 17.78 -2.15
CA MET A 272 -2.50 18.22 -1.90
C MET A 272 -2.72 18.50 -0.42
N LEU A 273 -3.42 19.60 -0.13
CA LEU A 273 -3.82 20.01 1.21
C LEU A 273 -5.32 20.25 1.24
N LYS A 274 -5.94 19.99 2.40
CA LYS A 274 -7.35 20.28 2.67
C LYS A 274 -8.28 19.76 1.57
N ILE A 275 -8.09 18.50 1.16
CA ILE A 275 -8.93 17.84 0.16
C ILE A 275 -10.39 17.75 0.67
N LYS A 276 -11.34 17.91 -0.26
CA LYS A 276 -12.78 17.71 -0.01
C LYS A 276 -13.42 17.03 -1.18
N VAL A 277 -14.34 16.11 -0.91
CA VAL A 277 -15.26 15.57 -1.92
C VAL A 277 -16.38 16.59 -2.10
N GLU A 278 -16.65 16.98 -3.33
CA GLU A 278 -17.68 17.95 -3.69
C GLU A 278 -19.00 17.25 -3.99
N SER A 279 -20.11 17.96 -3.98
CA SER A 279 -21.42 17.42 -4.37
C SER A 279 -21.61 17.32 -5.90
N ALA A 280 -20.77 18.01 -6.66
CA ALA A 280 -20.85 18.08 -8.11
C ALA A 280 -20.34 16.78 -8.76
N ARG A 281 -21.06 16.31 -9.80
CA ARG A 281 -20.67 15.11 -10.57
C ARG A 281 -19.40 15.33 -11.36
N ARG A 282 -18.61 14.23 -11.57
CA ARG A 282 -17.42 14.27 -12.42
C ARG A 282 -17.78 14.60 -13.87
N GLU A 283 -16.89 15.30 -14.52
CA GLU A 283 -16.92 15.65 -15.94
C GLU A 283 -15.75 14.99 -16.68
N GLY A 284 -15.71 15.11 -18.01
CA GLY A 284 -14.62 14.62 -18.85
C GLY A 284 -14.69 13.12 -19.15
N ARG A 285 -15.83 12.45 -18.99
CA ARG A 285 -16.02 11.03 -19.26
C ARG A 285 -15.53 10.63 -20.66
N ASN A 286 -15.86 11.42 -21.67
CA ASN A 286 -15.49 11.21 -23.07
C ASN A 286 -13.95 11.18 -23.29
N LYS A 287 -13.19 11.88 -22.44
CA LYS A 287 -11.71 11.91 -22.51
C LYS A 287 -11.11 10.60 -21.96
N PHE A 288 -11.84 9.87 -21.09
CA PHE A 288 -11.36 8.67 -20.39
C PHE A 288 -11.98 7.35 -20.89
N GLU A 289 -13.10 7.37 -21.61
CA GLU A 289 -13.77 6.14 -22.10
C GLU A 289 -12.87 5.23 -22.95
N LYS A 290 -11.88 5.80 -23.62
CA LYS A 290 -10.95 5.07 -24.48
C LYS A 290 -9.56 4.88 -23.85
N ILE A 291 -9.37 5.31 -22.60
CA ILE A 291 -8.09 5.25 -21.90
C ILE A 291 -8.06 4.00 -21.03
N ASP A 292 -7.23 3.04 -21.37
CA ASP A 292 -6.76 2.04 -20.44
C ASP A 292 -5.74 2.71 -19.50
N MET A 293 -6.09 2.88 -18.23
CA MET A 293 -5.25 3.57 -17.24
C MET A 293 -3.90 2.88 -17.02
N ALA A 294 -3.83 1.55 -17.15
CA ALA A 294 -2.57 0.82 -17.02
C ALA A 294 -1.66 1.08 -18.22
N ALA A 295 -2.21 1.03 -19.44
CA ALA A 295 -1.48 1.38 -20.65
C ALA A 295 -1.10 2.87 -20.68
N TYR A 296 -1.97 3.74 -20.15
CA TYR A 296 -1.71 5.17 -20.03
C TYR A 296 -0.49 5.44 -19.13
N ALA A 297 -0.46 4.86 -17.93
CA ALA A 297 0.65 5.02 -17.01
C ALA A 297 2.00 4.55 -17.61
N LYS A 298 2.00 3.46 -18.36
CA LYS A 298 3.23 2.94 -19.02
C LYS A 298 3.81 3.90 -20.08
N LYS A 299 2.95 4.69 -20.74
CA LYS A 299 3.37 5.64 -21.79
C LYS A 299 3.94 6.95 -21.23
N MET A 300 3.64 7.25 -19.96
CA MET A 300 4.07 8.50 -19.33
C MET A 300 5.49 8.37 -18.78
N PHE A 301 6.25 9.45 -18.86
CA PHE A 301 7.57 9.58 -18.24
C PHE A 301 7.50 10.61 -17.13
N GLY A 302 7.50 10.15 -15.88
CA GLY A 302 7.40 11.02 -14.68
C GLY A 302 6.06 11.77 -14.59
N MET A 303 4.98 11.25 -15.18
CA MET A 303 3.66 11.90 -15.25
C MET A 303 3.67 13.31 -15.86
N PHE A 304 4.64 13.57 -16.77
CA PHE A 304 4.67 14.78 -17.56
C PHE A 304 3.85 14.60 -18.84
N ASP A 305 3.02 15.61 -19.13
CA ASP A 305 2.23 15.64 -20.34
C ASP A 305 3.13 15.78 -21.57
N GLY A 306 2.76 15.09 -22.64
CA GLY A 306 3.37 15.15 -23.95
C GLY A 306 2.38 14.62 -24.98
N GLU A 307 2.56 15.02 -26.22
CA GLU A 307 1.78 14.48 -27.33
C GLU A 307 2.08 12.99 -27.51
N GLU A 308 1.03 12.17 -27.61
CA GLU A 308 1.19 10.73 -27.79
C GLU A 308 1.65 10.43 -29.22
N GLN A 309 2.88 9.96 -29.37
CA GLN A 309 3.54 9.70 -30.66
C GLN A 309 4.13 8.30 -30.73
N ASN A 310 4.16 7.73 -31.92
CA ASN A 310 4.95 6.54 -32.20
C ASN A 310 6.41 6.99 -32.39
N VAL A 311 7.26 6.57 -31.46
CA VAL A 311 8.69 6.94 -31.47
C VAL A 311 9.54 5.77 -31.93
N GLU A 312 10.64 6.11 -32.60
CA GLU A 312 11.67 5.17 -33.04
C GLU A 312 12.98 5.47 -32.29
N ILE A 313 13.50 4.48 -31.58
CA ILE A 313 14.76 4.59 -30.84
C ILE A 313 15.74 3.57 -31.41
N LEU A 314 16.86 4.04 -31.98
CA LEU A 314 17.98 3.19 -32.36
C LEU A 314 18.81 2.89 -31.10
N CYS A 315 19.10 1.64 -30.84
CA CYS A 315 19.79 1.17 -29.63
C CYS A 315 20.90 0.19 -29.99
N GLU A 316 22.01 0.24 -29.25
CA GLU A 316 23.00 -0.83 -29.22
C GLU A 316 22.42 -2.10 -28.56
N ASN A 317 22.85 -3.28 -28.99
CA ASN A 317 22.34 -4.57 -28.49
C ASN A 317 22.42 -4.73 -26.96
N GLY A 318 23.41 -4.10 -26.31
CA GLY A 318 23.57 -4.09 -24.86
C GLY A 318 22.41 -3.44 -24.09
N LEU A 319 21.60 -2.60 -24.76
CA LEU A 319 20.45 -1.92 -24.15
C LEU A 319 19.13 -2.71 -24.26
N ALA A 320 19.15 -3.93 -24.82
CA ALA A 320 17.94 -4.73 -24.99
C ALA A 320 17.18 -4.95 -23.67
N GLY A 321 17.90 -5.27 -22.56
CA GLY A 321 17.31 -5.41 -21.24
C GLY A 321 16.62 -4.14 -20.77
N VAL A 322 17.27 -2.98 -20.93
CA VAL A 322 16.72 -1.67 -20.53
C VAL A 322 15.42 -1.36 -21.27
N MET A 323 15.35 -1.68 -22.57
CA MET A 323 14.14 -1.48 -23.38
C MET A 323 13.02 -2.42 -22.96
N ILE A 324 13.33 -3.69 -22.67
CA ILE A 324 12.36 -4.68 -22.17
C ILE A 324 11.85 -4.27 -20.77
N ASP A 325 12.71 -3.86 -19.86
CA ASP A 325 12.34 -3.43 -18.51
C ASP A 325 11.41 -2.20 -18.55
N ARG A 326 11.65 -1.28 -19.51
CA ARG A 326 10.85 -0.07 -19.62
C ARG A 326 9.53 -0.27 -20.36
N PHE A 327 9.54 -0.98 -21.49
CA PHE A 327 8.39 -1.07 -22.40
C PHE A 327 7.69 -2.43 -22.37
N GLY A 328 8.30 -3.44 -21.75
CA GLY A 328 7.80 -4.82 -21.68
C GLY A 328 8.37 -5.70 -22.79
N LYS A 329 8.23 -7.03 -22.62
CA LYS A 329 8.77 -8.03 -23.54
C LYS A 329 8.16 -7.98 -24.96
N ASP A 330 6.94 -7.45 -25.06
CA ASP A 330 6.18 -7.40 -26.33
C ASP A 330 6.54 -6.17 -27.17
N VAL A 331 7.47 -5.32 -26.72
CA VAL A 331 7.89 -4.14 -27.49
C VAL A 331 8.56 -4.58 -28.79
N PRO A 332 8.14 -4.06 -29.97
CA PRO A 332 8.79 -4.35 -31.24
C PRO A 332 10.27 -3.93 -31.25
N MET A 333 11.16 -4.90 -31.42
CA MET A 333 12.61 -4.70 -31.56
C MET A 333 13.06 -5.23 -32.91
N LEU A 334 13.41 -4.34 -33.82
CA LEU A 334 13.75 -4.65 -35.20
C LEU A 334 15.27 -4.63 -35.37
N LYS A 335 15.88 -5.73 -35.81
CA LYS A 335 17.32 -5.76 -36.12
C LYS A 335 17.61 -4.74 -37.21
N VAL A 336 18.60 -3.87 -37.01
CA VAL A 336 19.10 -2.90 -38.00
C VAL A 336 20.40 -3.41 -38.62
N ASP A 337 21.37 -3.80 -37.79
CA ASP A 337 22.65 -4.40 -38.18
C ASP A 337 23.13 -5.38 -37.09
N GLU A 338 24.40 -5.80 -37.08
CA GLU A 338 24.95 -6.77 -36.16
C GLU A 338 25.10 -6.19 -34.73
N GLU A 339 25.16 -4.88 -34.58
CA GLU A 339 25.41 -4.20 -33.30
C GLU A 339 24.18 -3.44 -32.78
N HIS A 340 23.17 -3.18 -33.67
CA HIS A 340 22.06 -2.31 -33.35
C HIS A 340 20.69 -2.93 -33.64
N PHE A 341 19.72 -2.51 -32.86
CA PHE A 341 18.29 -2.75 -33.08
C PHE A 341 17.50 -1.44 -32.93
N LYS A 342 16.31 -1.41 -33.51
CA LYS A 342 15.39 -0.29 -33.43
C LYS A 342 14.15 -0.68 -32.64
N VAL A 343 13.81 0.09 -31.59
CA VAL A 343 12.56 -0.02 -30.86
C VAL A 343 11.54 0.92 -31.47
N VAL A 344 10.31 0.40 -31.68
CA VAL A 344 9.16 1.21 -32.11
C VAL A 344 8.08 1.11 -31.02
N THR A 345 7.76 2.23 -30.40
CA THR A 345 6.81 2.24 -29.28
C THR A 345 6.03 3.55 -29.22
N LYS A 346 4.85 3.50 -28.58
CA LYS A 346 3.98 4.65 -28.42
C LYS A 346 4.17 5.26 -27.03
N VAL A 347 4.60 6.52 -26.95
CA VAL A 347 4.87 7.24 -25.71
C VAL A 347 4.28 8.65 -25.74
N ALA A 348 4.06 9.24 -24.56
CA ALA A 348 3.88 10.68 -24.42
C ALA A 348 5.25 11.35 -24.58
N ALA A 349 5.48 11.96 -25.76
CA ALA A 349 6.75 12.60 -26.11
C ALA A 349 6.90 13.89 -25.28
N SER A 350 7.46 13.77 -24.10
CA SER A 350 7.75 14.86 -23.19
C SER A 350 9.25 15.15 -23.11
N SER A 351 9.64 16.30 -22.55
CA SER A 351 11.04 16.58 -22.26
C SER A 351 11.69 15.52 -21.37
N HIS A 352 10.91 14.89 -20.46
CA HIS A 352 11.39 13.80 -19.62
C HIS A 352 11.70 12.53 -20.42
N PHE A 353 10.90 12.21 -21.42
CA PHE A 353 11.20 11.11 -22.34
C PHE A 353 12.51 11.37 -23.11
N ILE A 354 12.68 12.59 -23.65
CA ILE A 354 13.90 12.97 -24.37
C ILE A 354 15.12 12.83 -23.44
N HIS A 355 15.04 13.36 -22.23
CA HIS A 355 16.14 13.27 -21.26
C HIS A 355 16.40 11.83 -20.79
N TRP A 356 15.36 10.99 -20.68
CA TRP A 356 15.55 9.57 -20.38
C TRP A 356 16.35 8.85 -21.45
N VAL A 357 16.05 9.09 -22.74
CA VAL A 357 16.84 8.51 -23.84
C VAL A 357 18.28 9.07 -23.83
N MET A 358 18.44 10.37 -23.59
CA MET A 358 19.79 10.97 -23.50
C MET A 358 20.61 10.39 -22.34
N ALA A 359 19.97 10.01 -21.22
CA ALA A 359 20.64 9.39 -20.09
C ALA A 359 21.22 7.99 -20.38
N LEU A 360 20.79 7.34 -21.49
CA LEU A 360 21.36 6.08 -21.96
C LEU A 360 22.70 6.26 -22.68
N GLY A 361 23.18 7.50 -22.79
CA GLY A 361 24.48 7.83 -23.39
C GLY A 361 24.52 7.65 -24.92
N SER A 362 25.67 7.24 -25.43
CA SER A 362 25.87 7.02 -26.87
C SER A 362 25.11 5.80 -27.42
N GLY A 363 24.71 4.87 -26.53
CA GLY A 363 24.07 3.61 -26.91
C GLY A 363 22.62 3.72 -27.37
N ALA A 364 21.98 4.90 -27.21
CA ALA A 364 20.61 5.10 -27.66
C ALA A 364 20.40 6.45 -28.33
N LYS A 365 19.56 6.47 -29.38
CA LYS A 365 19.29 7.67 -30.19
C LYS A 365 17.85 7.66 -30.69
N ILE A 366 17.11 8.76 -30.49
CA ILE A 366 15.82 8.99 -31.14
C ILE A 366 16.03 9.25 -32.59
N VAL A 367 15.44 8.43 -33.48
CA VAL A 367 15.57 8.52 -34.94
C VAL A 367 14.25 8.85 -35.64
N GLY A 368 13.14 8.82 -34.91
CA GLY A 368 11.82 9.17 -35.42
C GLY A 368 10.80 9.42 -34.30
N PRO A 369 9.73 10.14 -34.60
CA PRO A 369 9.42 10.85 -35.85
C PRO A 369 10.23 12.14 -36.01
N GLU A 370 10.19 12.74 -37.21
CA GLU A 370 11.04 13.89 -37.58
C GLU A 370 10.82 15.12 -36.66
N ASN A 371 9.56 15.41 -36.29
CA ASN A 371 9.25 16.50 -35.37
C ASN A 371 9.94 16.28 -33.99
N LEU A 372 9.93 15.06 -33.44
CA LEU A 372 10.59 14.76 -32.19
C LEU A 372 12.12 14.84 -32.31
N VAL A 373 12.69 14.39 -33.42
CA VAL A 373 14.14 14.55 -33.70
C VAL A 373 14.53 16.03 -33.74
N LYS A 374 13.64 16.90 -34.23
CA LYS A 374 13.86 18.36 -34.23
C LYS A 374 13.85 18.89 -32.77
N GLU A 375 12.89 18.50 -31.96
CA GLU A 375 12.83 18.89 -30.54
C GLU A 375 14.10 18.44 -29.79
N VAL A 376 14.59 17.23 -30.04
CA VAL A 376 15.87 16.73 -29.48
C VAL A 376 17.04 17.63 -29.85
N LYS A 377 17.12 18.07 -31.13
CA LYS A 377 18.20 18.99 -31.60
C LYS A 377 18.09 20.36 -30.91
N GLU A 378 16.87 20.89 -30.75
CA GLU A 378 16.62 22.15 -30.04
C GLU A 378 17.03 22.06 -28.57
N GLU A 379 16.72 20.94 -27.92
CA GLU A 379 17.12 20.69 -26.54
C GLU A 379 18.64 20.58 -26.36
N ILE A 380 19.34 19.90 -27.30
CA ILE A 380 20.80 19.83 -27.30
C ILE A 380 21.40 21.24 -27.47
N GLN A 381 20.86 22.06 -28.34
CA GLN A 381 21.32 23.46 -28.52
C GLN A 381 21.09 24.28 -27.25
N ARG A 382 19.94 24.13 -26.60
CA ARG A 382 19.62 24.80 -25.34
C ARG A 382 20.62 24.42 -24.25
N LEU A 383 20.90 23.11 -24.08
CA LEU A 383 21.87 22.60 -23.11
C LEU A 383 23.28 23.08 -23.43
N SER A 384 23.71 23.02 -24.68
CA SER A 384 25.02 23.52 -25.14
C SER A 384 25.19 25.01 -24.80
N ALA A 385 24.18 25.83 -25.07
CA ALA A 385 24.19 27.27 -24.74
C ALA A 385 24.24 27.52 -23.22
N GLN A 386 23.71 26.60 -22.40
CA GLN A 386 23.72 26.72 -20.96
C GLN A 386 25.08 26.38 -20.32
N TYR A 387 25.81 25.40 -20.86
CA TYR A 387 27.02 24.83 -20.24
C TYR A 387 28.33 25.22 -20.94
N MET A 388 28.26 25.73 -22.17
CA MET A 388 29.45 26.15 -22.96
C MET A 388 29.64 27.66 -23.02
N LYS A 389 29.11 28.39 -22.01
CA LYS A 389 29.33 29.85 -21.84
C LYS A 389 30.62 30.13 -21.13
#